data_749f4149a38f19b99a882b5abec8b803
#
_entry.id   749f4149a38f19b99a882b5abec8b803
#
_cell.length_a   1.000
_cell.length_b   1.000
_cell.length_c   1.000
_cell.angle_alpha   90.00
_cell.angle_beta   90.00
_cell.angle_gamma   90.00
#
_symmetry.space_group_name_H-M   'P 1'
#
loop_
_entity.id
_entity.type
_entity.pdbx_description
1 polymer ?
#
loop_
_entity_poly.entity_id
_entity_poly.type
_entity_poly.pdbx_seq_one_letter_code
_entity_poly.pdbx_strand_id
1 'polypeptide(L)'
;AMLLTHAQTALAGSEESRFKKPLKTITRDAGYPAAPAFSKSPYSDIITKYAKSYGVPVDLAHAVVRVESNFNPKARGSAGEVGLMQIKPATARAMGYRGKTKGLYDPETNIRYGMKYLSKAHELGGGETCGTILRYNAGHGAKRMNPISKRYCGKVIAMIGN
;
A
#
# COMPACT_ATOMS: atom_id res chain seq x y z
N ALA A 1 -14.97 -63.29 -33.71
CA ALA A 1 -14.40 -61.96 -33.68
C ALA A 1 -15.52 -60.95 -33.90
N MET A 2 -16.01 -60.32 -32.84
CA MET A 2 -17.05 -59.25 -32.88
C MET A 2 -16.44 -57.95 -32.40
N LEU A 3 -16.44 -56.97 -33.29
CA LEU A 3 -16.08 -55.61 -33.06
C LEU A 3 -17.27 -54.88 -32.41
N LEU A 4 -17.11 -54.36 -31.20
CA LEU A 4 -18.05 -53.46 -30.59
C LEU A 4 -17.45 -52.06 -30.57
N THR A 5 -17.95 -51.22 -31.45
CA THR A 5 -17.72 -49.80 -31.49
C THR A 5 -18.59 -49.09 -30.42
N HIS A 6 -17.97 -48.46 -29.44
CA HIS A 6 -18.68 -47.55 -28.54
C HIS A 6 -18.49 -46.10 -29.02
N ALA A 7 -19.60 -45.53 -29.44
CA ALA A 7 -19.71 -44.10 -29.71
C ALA A 7 -19.67 -43.30 -28.40
N GLN A 8 -18.69 -42.43 -28.22
CA GLN A 8 -18.70 -41.45 -27.20
C GLN A 8 -19.40 -40.19 -27.69
N THR A 9 -20.57 -39.94 -27.15
CA THR A 9 -21.32 -38.69 -27.30
C THR A 9 -20.64 -37.62 -26.46
N ALA A 10 -20.11 -36.61 -27.12
CA ALA A 10 -19.59 -35.39 -26.53
C ALA A 10 -20.77 -34.54 -26.04
N LEU A 11 -20.87 -34.38 -24.75
CA LEU A 11 -21.69 -33.31 -24.11
C LEU A 11 -20.81 -32.10 -23.91
N ALA A 12 -20.71 -31.27 -24.94
CA ALA A 12 -20.25 -29.91 -24.83
C ALA A 12 -21.47 -29.02 -24.49
N GLY A 13 -21.69 -28.79 -23.22
CA GLY A 13 -22.74 -27.91 -22.69
C GLY A 13 -22.11 -26.73 -21.97
N SER A 14 -21.94 -25.62 -22.66
CA SER A 14 -22.36 -24.25 -22.30
C SER A 14 -22.29 -23.86 -20.80
N GLU A 15 -21.13 -23.46 -20.35
CA GLU A 15 -20.97 -22.68 -19.11
C GLU A 15 -20.25 -21.33 -19.30
N GLU A 16 -20.16 -20.84 -20.52
CA GLU A 16 -19.47 -19.58 -20.85
C GLU A 16 -20.38 -18.34 -20.91
N SER A 17 -21.59 -18.42 -20.38
CA SER A 17 -22.58 -17.33 -20.53
C SER A 17 -22.91 -16.56 -19.24
N ARG A 18 -22.19 -16.73 -18.12
CA ARG A 18 -22.59 -16.12 -16.85
C ARG A 18 -21.79 -14.91 -16.37
N PHE A 19 -20.79 -14.45 -17.10
CA PHE A 19 -19.96 -13.30 -16.68
C PHE A 19 -19.89 -12.16 -17.71
N LYS A 20 -20.97 -11.90 -18.44
CA LYS A 20 -21.10 -10.65 -19.20
C LYS A 20 -22.12 -9.71 -18.55
N LYS A 21 -21.80 -9.23 -17.34
CA LYS A 21 -22.32 -7.93 -16.92
C LYS A 21 -21.38 -6.87 -17.52
N PRO A 22 -21.86 -5.93 -18.35
CA PRO A 22 -21.03 -4.85 -18.81
C PRO A 22 -20.61 -4.02 -17.60
N LEU A 23 -19.30 -3.82 -17.42
CA LEU A 23 -18.80 -2.79 -16.53
C LEU A 23 -19.45 -1.49 -16.96
N LYS A 24 -20.33 -0.93 -16.14
CA LYS A 24 -20.81 0.44 -16.33
C LYS A 24 -19.58 1.33 -16.33
N THR A 25 -19.29 1.90 -17.48
CA THR A 25 -18.32 2.99 -17.61
C THR A 25 -18.79 4.09 -16.67
N ILE A 26 -18.14 4.24 -15.53
CA ILE A 26 -18.36 5.35 -14.61
C ILE A 26 -17.77 6.56 -15.32
N THR A 27 -18.62 7.34 -15.96
CA THR A 27 -18.25 8.64 -16.48
C THR A 27 -17.77 9.52 -15.32
N ARG A 28 -16.66 10.20 -15.51
CA ARG A 28 -15.96 11.04 -14.52
C ARG A 28 -16.70 12.31 -14.07
N ASP A 29 -18.00 12.38 -14.22
CA ASP A 29 -18.79 13.59 -13.95
C ASP A 29 -19.66 13.57 -12.68
N ALA A 30 -19.43 12.65 -11.78
CA ALA A 30 -20.05 12.70 -10.46
C ALA A 30 -19.02 13.23 -9.46
N GLY A 31 -18.98 14.54 -9.24
CA GLY A 31 -18.47 15.33 -8.11
C GLY A 31 -17.64 14.64 -7.03
N TYR A 32 -16.68 13.79 -7.39
CA TYR A 32 -15.67 13.36 -6.45
C TYR A 32 -14.81 14.58 -6.09
N PRO A 33 -14.65 14.92 -4.81
CA PRO A 33 -13.70 15.96 -4.44
C PRO A 33 -12.37 15.62 -5.07
N ALA A 34 -11.76 16.61 -5.74
CA ALA A 34 -10.45 16.46 -6.34
C ALA A 34 -9.51 15.81 -5.31
N ALA A 35 -8.80 14.76 -5.73
CA ALA A 35 -7.81 14.09 -4.89
C ALA A 35 -6.96 15.15 -4.18
N PRO A 36 -6.74 15.04 -2.87
CA PRO A 36 -5.98 16.04 -2.13
C PRO A 36 -4.66 16.26 -2.84
N ALA A 37 -4.32 17.54 -3.08
CA ALA A 37 -3.16 17.93 -3.88
C ALA A 37 -1.85 17.55 -3.17
N PHE A 38 -1.51 16.27 -3.12
CA PHE A 38 -0.19 15.76 -2.72
C PHE A 38 0.89 16.06 -3.78
N SER A 39 0.51 16.72 -4.88
CA SER A 39 1.32 16.94 -6.07
C SER A 39 2.46 17.94 -5.93
N LYS A 40 2.70 18.51 -4.74
CA LYS A 40 3.71 19.57 -4.56
C LYS A 40 4.95 19.17 -3.77
N SER A 41 5.10 17.89 -3.40
CA SER A 41 6.32 17.42 -2.75
C SER A 41 7.38 17.09 -3.80
N PRO A 42 8.68 17.44 -3.59
CA PRO A 42 9.75 17.03 -4.49
C PRO A 42 9.92 15.50 -4.57
N TYR A 43 9.26 14.75 -3.68
CA TYR A 43 9.31 13.28 -3.62
C TYR A 43 8.06 12.61 -4.20
N SER A 44 7.11 13.38 -4.75
CA SER A 44 5.82 12.85 -5.23
C SER A 44 5.99 11.74 -6.26
N ASP A 45 6.93 11.89 -7.19
CA ASP A 45 7.15 10.91 -8.25
C ASP A 45 7.68 9.59 -7.71
N ILE A 46 8.67 9.61 -6.81
CA ILE A 46 9.21 8.39 -6.22
C ILE A 46 8.23 7.72 -5.25
N ILE A 47 7.42 8.49 -4.52
CA ILE A 47 6.34 7.95 -3.69
C ILE A 47 5.33 7.23 -4.57
N THR A 48 4.85 7.88 -5.63
CA THR A 48 3.89 7.30 -6.58
C THR A 48 4.45 6.04 -7.25
N LYS A 49 5.71 6.08 -7.71
CA LYS A 49 6.42 4.96 -8.34
C LYS A 49 6.39 3.73 -7.43
N TYR A 50 6.85 3.86 -6.20
CA TYR A 50 6.95 2.72 -5.29
C TYR A 50 5.59 2.30 -4.69
N ALA A 51 4.65 3.22 -4.49
CA ALA A 51 3.28 2.87 -4.10
C ALA A 51 2.64 1.94 -5.14
N LYS A 52 2.69 2.32 -6.42
CA LYS A 52 2.20 1.49 -7.53
C LYS A 52 2.93 0.17 -7.63
N SER A 53 4.26 0.16 -7.52
CA SER A 53 5.10 -1.04 -7.62
C SER A 53 4.80 -2.07 -6.53
N TYR A 54 4.38 -1.63 -5.36
CA TYR A 54 4.10 -2.50 -4.22
C TYR A 54 2.61 -2.62 -3.87
N GLY A 55 1.72 -2.12 -4.74
CA GLY A 55 0.27 -2.26 -4.57
C GLY A 55 -0.30 -1.48 -3.38
N VAL A 56 0.32 -0.36 -3.01
CA VAL A 56 -0.19 0.55 -1.98
C VAL A 56 -1.00 1.67 -2.65
N PRO A 57 -2.20 2.03 -2.15
CA PRO A 57 -2.93 3.19 -2.64
C PRO A 57 -2.05 4.45 -2.57
N VAL A 58 -1.98 5.19 -3.67
CA VAL A 58 -1.05 6.33 -3.82
C VAL A 58 -1.33 7.41 -2.77
N ASP A 59 -2.61 7.71 -2.52
CA ASP A 59 -3.01 8.73 -1.53
C ASP A 59 -2.61 8.31 -0.11
N LEU A 60 -2.79 7.04 0.24
CA LEU A 60 -2.35 6.48 1.50
C LEU A 60 -0.82 6.60 1.67
N ALA A 61 -0.05 6.28 0.64
CA ALA A 61 1.40 6.38 0.65
C ALA A 61 1.87 7.82 0.90
N HIS A 62 1.30 8.80 0.19
CA HIS A 62 1.60 10.22 0.39
C HIS A 62 1.22 10.69 1.79
N ALA A 63 0.04 10.31 2.30
CA ALA A 63 -0.40 10.67 3.64
C ALA A 63 0.54 10.11 4.72
N VAL A 64 1.00 8.87 4.57
CA VAL A 64 1.97 8.25 5.49
C VAL A 64 3.27 9.06 5.51
N VAL A 65 3.87 9.34 4.36
CA VAL A 65 5.11 10.14 4.30
C VAL A 65 4.93 11.52 4.95
N ARG A 66 3.79 12.15 4.73
CA ARG A 66 3.49 13.45 5.36
C ARG A 66 3.36 13.34 6.87
N VAL A 67 2.68 12.33 7.40
CA VAL A 67 2.54 12.14 8.85
C VAL A 67 3.87 11.79 9.49
N GLU A 68 4.70 10.96 8.84
CA GLU A 68 5.97 10.49 9.39
C GLU A 68 7.03 11.57 9.46
N SER A 69 7.20 12.36 8.41
CA SER A 69 8.33 13.28 8.32
C SER A 69 7.97 14.67 7.82
N ASN A 70 6.72 14.90 7.41
CA ASN A 70 6.33 16.08 6.64
C ASN A 70 7.27 16.32 5.43
N PHE A 71 7.64 15.24 4.74
CA PHE A 71 8.57 15.22 3.60
C PHE A 71 9.99 15.66 3.93
N ASN A 72 10.43 15.54 5.20
CA ASN A 72 11.82 15.83 5.59
C ASN A 72 12.68 14.57 5.47
N PRO A 73 13.61 14.48 4.49
CA PRO A 73 14.45 13.30 4.29
C PRO A 73 15.49 13.11 5.41
N LYS A 74 15.75 14.16 6.19
CA LYS A 74 16.69 14.13 7.33
C LYS A 74 16.03 13.87 8.66
N ALA A 75 14.71 13.61 8.67
CA ALA A 75 13.95 13.35 9.89
C ALA A 75 14.54 12.14 10.65
N ARG A 76 14.61 12.28 11.97
CA ARG A 76 15.04 11.20 12.88
C ARG A 76 14.07 11.12 14.05
N GLY A 77 13.52 9.92 14.26
CA GLY A 77 12.65 9.64 15.38
C GLY A 77 13.43 9.33 16.67
N SER A 78 12.77 9.44 17.82
CA SER A 78 13.36 9.19 19.13
C SER A 78 13.76 7.73 19.36
N ALA A 79 13.14 6.79 18.67
CA ALA A 79 13.43 5.36 18.74
C ALA A 79 14.33 4.87 17.56
N GLY A 80 15.02 5.81 16.88
CA GLY A 80 15.95 5.51 15.81
C GLY A 80 15.35 5.36 14.43
N GLU A 81 14.11 5.80 14.24
CA GLU A 81 13.46 5.91 12.95
C GLU A 81 14.17 6.94 12.07
N VAL A 82 14.21 6.68 10.74
CA VAL A 82 15.03 7.45 9.80
C VAL A 82 14.22 7.86 8.57
N GLY A 83 14.38 9.11 8.17
CA GLY A 83 14.03 9.64 6.87
C GLY A 83 12.54 9.80 6.59
N LEU A 84 12.20 9.87 5.31
CA LEU A 84 10.85 10.22 4.82
C LEU A 84 9.73 9.36 5.37
N MET A 85 9.94 8.06 5.49
CA MET A 85 8.96 7.11 6.00
C MET A 85 9.24 6.64 7.43
N GLN A 86 10.19 7.28 8.13
CA GLN A 86 10.54 6.96 9.52
C GLN A 86 10.71 5.46 9.76
N ILE A 87 11.46 4.80 8.87
CA ILE A 87 11.73 3.38 8.96
C ILE A 87 12.92 3.11 9.90
N LYS A 88 12.78 2.12 10.78
CA LYS A 88 13.90 1.67 11.60
C LYS A 88 14.91 0.88 10.77
N PRO A 89 16.23 1.02 11.02
CA PRO A 89 17.24 0.25 10.29
C PRO A 89 17.03 -1.27 10.35
N ALA A 90 16.57 -1.80 11.46
CA ALA A 90 16.24 -3.22 11.60
C ALA A 90 15.05 -3.62 10.70
N THR A 91 14.02 -2.78 10.62
CA THR A 91 12.87 -3.00 9.74
C THR A 91 13.27 -2.94 8.27
N ALA A 92 14.11 -1.96 7.89
CA ALA A 92 14.63 -1.88 6.52
C ALA A 92 15.43 -3.14 6.13
N ARG A 93 16.26 -3.67 7.05
CA ARG A 93 16.99 -4.93 6.82
C ARG A 93 16.06 -6.12 6.68
N ALA A 94 14.99 -6.20 7.46
CA ALA A 94 13.95 -7.23 7.31
C ALA A 94 13.26 -7.14 5.94
N MET A 95 13.15 -5.94 5.36
CA MET A 95 12.65 -5.72 4.00
C MET A 95 13.69 -5.94 2.89
N GLY A 96 14.89 -6.37 3.25
CA GLY A 96 15.97 -6.70 2.30
C GLY A 96 17.04 -5.63 2.11
N TYR A 97 17.03 -4.55 2.89
CA TYR A 97 18.10 -3.54 2.85
C TYR A 97 19.43 -4.12 3.36
N ARG A 98 20.52 -3.89 2.61
CA ARG A 98 21.87 -4.39 2.97
C ARG A 98 22.89 -3.28 3.18
N GLY A 99 22.47 -2.02 3.03
CA GLY A 99 23.35 -0.87 3.20
C GLY A 99 23.55 -0.45 4.66
N LYS A 100 24.34 0.60 4.84
CA LYS A 100 24.56 1.25 6.15
C LYS A 100 23.35 2.10 6.52
N THR A 101 23.13 2.30 7.83
CA THR A 101 22.02 3.16 8.34
C THR A 101 22.01 4.55 7.70
N LYS A 102 23.19 5.15 7.43
CA LYS A 102 23.30 6.44 6.75
C LYS A 102 22.64 6.45 5.36
N GLY A 103 22.67 5.34 4.64
CA GLY A 103 22.03 5.22 3.32
C GLY A 103 20.50 5.29 3.36
N LEU A 104 19.87 5.09 4.53
CA LEU A 104 18.43 5.24 4.70
C LEU A 104 17.96 6.71 4.72
N TYR A 105 18.87 7.68 4.74
CA TYR A 105 18.53 9.08 4.54
C TYR A 105 18.40 9.47 3.06
N ASP A 106 18.86 8.59 2.14
CA ASP A 106 18.59 8.76 0.72
C ASP A 106 17.09 8.60 0.45
N PRO A 107 16.45 9.60 -0.20
CA PRO A 107 14.99 9.60 -0.40
C PRO A 107 14.45 8.36 -1.10
N GLU A 108 15.08 7.95 -2.20
CA GLU A 108 14.62 6.80 -2.97
C GLU A 108 14.80 5.49 -2.20
N THR A 109 15.92 5.31 -1.53
CA THR A 109 16.20 4.16 -0.67
C THR A 109 15.17 4.07 0.48
N ASN A 110 14.93 5.18 1.16
CA ASN A 110 13.98 5.25 2.28
C ASN A 110 12.57 4.88 1.84
N ILE A 111 12.08 5.52 0.77
CA ILE A 111 10.74 5.27 0.24
C ILE A 111 10.62 3.83 -0.27
N ARG A 112 11.61 3.30 -0.96
CA ARG A 112 11.59 1.92 -1.44
C ARG A 112 11.37 0.90 -0.31
N TYR A 113 12.14 0.96 0.74
CA TYR A 113 12.05 -0.01 1.84
C TYR A 113 10.90 0.30 2.81
N GLY A 114 10.59 1.57 3.05
CA GLY A 114 9.41 1.98 3.79
C GLY A 114 8.12 1.56 3.09
N MET A 115 8.05 1.67 1.76
CA MET A 115 6.89 1.26 0.98
C MET A 115 6.70 -0.26 0.96
N LYS A 116 7.78 -1.05 0.93
CA LYS A 116 7.68 -2.50 1.12
C LYS A 116 7.06 -2.86 2.47
N TYR A 117 7.48 -2.18 3.52
CA TYR A 117 6.94 -2.39 4.87
C TYR A 117 5.46 -1.97 4.95
N LEU A 118 5.11 -0.84 4.34
CA LEU A 118 3.73 -0.35 4.26
C LEU A 118 2.83 -1.29 3.44
N SER A 119 3.33 -1.81 2.33
CA SER A 119 2.63 -2.81 1.51
C SER A 119 2.25 -4.05 2.32
N LYS A 120 3.20 -4.58 3.09
CA LYS A 120 2.92 -5.73 3.96
C LYS A 120 1.93 -5.38 5.08
N ALA A 121 2.04 -4.19 5.65
CA ALA A 121 1.06 -3.68 6.62
C ALA A 121 -0.35 -3.57 6.00
N HIS A 122 -0.43 -3.14 4.74
CA HIS A 122 -1.68 -3.01 3.99
C HIS A 122 -2.34 -4.37 3.73
N GLU A 123 -1.57 -5.34 3.27
CA GLU A 123 -2.03 -6.72 3.10
C GLU A 123 -2.56 -7.31 4.43
N LEU A 124 -1.76 -7.24 5.48
CA LEU A 124 -2.13 -7.74 6.81
C LEU A 124 -3.29 -6.96 7.45
N GLY A 125 -3.48 -5.71 7.06
CA GLY A 125 -4.58 -4.84 7.45
C GLY A 125 -5.88 -5.10 6.71
N GLY A 126 -5.91 -6.07 5.79
CA GLY A 126 -7.09 -6.38 4.97
C GLY A 126 -7.42 -5.30 3.94
N GLY A 127 -6.45 -4.46 3.56
CA GLY A 127 -6.66 -3.34 2.64
C GLY A 127 -7.32 -2.11 3.30
N GLU A 128 -7.67 -2.19 4.58
CA GLU A 128 -8.31 -1.10 5.33
C GLU A 128 -7.29 -0.09 5.84
N THR A 129 -7.62 1.21 5.73
CA THR A 129 -6.70 2.29 6.11
C THR A 129 -6.23 2.16 7.56
N CYS A 130 -7.14 2.07 8.53
CA CYS A 130 -6.75 1.98 9.94
C CYS A 130 -6.08 0.66 10.29
N GLY A 131 -6.45 -0.44 9.64
CA GLY A 131 -5.77 -1.72 9.77
C GLY A 131 -4.33 -1.67 9.28
N THR A 132 -4.09 -0.95 8.18
CA THR A 132 -2.76 -0.68 7.62
C THR A 132 -1.92 0.17 8.58
N ILE A 133 -2.47 1.30 9.04
CA ILE A 133 -1.77 2.22 9.93
C ILE A 133 -1.42 1.57 11.27
N LEU A 134 -2.31 0.76 11.83
CA LEU A 134 -2.02 -0.01 13.04
C LEU A 134 -0.75 -0.85 12.87
N ARG A 135 -0.67 -1.61 11.78
CA ARG A 135 0.45 -2.52 11.51
C ARG A 135 1.72 -1.81 11.08
N TYR A 136 1.58 -0.68 10.41
CA TYR A 136 2.73 0.15 10.08
C TYR A 136 3.35 0.78 11.33
N ASN A 137 2.53 1.37 12.20
CA ASN A 137 2.98 2.10 13.38
C ASN A 137 3.35 1.19 14.57
N ALA A 138 2.54 0.15 14.84
CA ALA A 138 2.72 -0.72 15.99
C ALA A 138 3.35 -2.10 15.67
N GLY A 139 3.71 -2.32 14.39
CA GLY A 139 4.32 -3.55 13.90
C GLY A 139 3.31 -4.50 13.23
N HIS A 140 3.80 -5.33 12.31
CA HIS A 140 2.97 -6.23 11.49
C HIS A 140 2.14 -7.22 12.31
N GLY A 141 2.58 -7.59 13.50
CA GLY A 141 1.86 -8.47 14.41
C GLY A 141 0.76 -7.81 15.24
N ALA A 142 0.59 -6.48 15.15
CA ALA A 142 -0.40 -5.76 15.94
C ALA A 142 -1.83 -6.13 15.50
N LYS A 143 -2.65 -6.53 16.47
CA LYS A 143 -4.06 -6.94 16.24
C LYS A 143 -5.07 -6.03 16.91
N ARG A 144 -4.65 -5.24 17.91
CA ARG A 144 -5.52 -4.37 18.70
C ARG A 144 -5.16 -2.92 18.47
N MET A 145 -6.17 -2.12 18.09
CA MET A 145 -6.00 -0.68 17.95
C MET A 145 -5.56 -0.06 19.29
N ASN A 146 -4.53 0.78 19.22
CA ASN A 146 -4.02 1.55 20.36
C ASN A 146 -4.25 3.05 20.13
N PRO A 147 -4.19 3.90 21.20
CA PRO A 147 -4.46 5.34 21.08
C PRO A 147 -3.53 6.06 20.10
N ILE A 148 -2.26 5.65 19.99
CA ILE A 148 -1.28 6.28 19.10
C ILE A 148 -1.64 5.97 17.65
N SER A 149 -1.84 4.70 17.31
CA SER A 149 -2.24 4.28 15.95
C SER A 149 -3.61 4.82 15.56
N LYS A 150 -4.55 4.97 16.52
CA LYS A 150 -5.85 5.59 16.28
C LYS A 150 -5.71 7.05 15.87
N ARG A 151 -4.89 7.84 16.60
CA ARG A 151 -4.62 9.23 16.24
C ARG A 151 -3.91 9.35 14.90
N TYR A 152 -2.96 8.46 14.63
CA TYR A 152 -2.29 8.41 13.33
C TYR A 152 -3.29 8.12 12.21
N CYS A 153 -4.14 7.11 12.35
CA CYS A 153 -5.18 6.81 11.36
C CYS A 153 -6.09 8.01 11.12
N GLY A 154 -6.52 8.70 12.17
CA GLY A 154 -7.35 9.92 12.05
C GLY A 154 -6.68 11.01 11.21
N LYS A 155 -5.36 11.22 11.37
CA LYS A 155 -4.60 12.17 10.53
C LYS A 155 -4.58 11.74 9.06
N VAL A 156 -4.37 10.45 8.80
CA VAL A 156 -4.36 9.91 7.44
C VAL A 156 -5.72 10.07 6.78
N ILE A 157 -6.80 9.66 7.45
CA ILE A 157 -8.17 9.80 6.94
C ILE A 157 -8.51 11.26 6.63
N ALA A 158 -8.13 12.20 7.49
CA ALA A 158 -8.35 13.63 7.25
C ALA A 158 -7.63 14.15 5.99
N MET A 159 -6.56 13.48 5.56
CA MET A 159 -5.80 13.86 4.34
C MET A 159 -6.35 13.21 3.08
N ILE A 160 -6.81 11.96 3.15
CA ILE A 160 -7.22 11.21 1.96
C ILE A 160 -8.74 11.26 1.72
N GLY A 161 -9.53 11.65 2.71
CA GLY A 161 -10.99 11.69 2.65
C GLY A 161 -11.59 10.28 2.51
N ASN A 162 -12.18 9.75 3.53
CA ASN A 162 -12.98 8.53 3.47
C ASN A 162 -14.42 8.86 3.80
#